data_886386cc3fbbbf2a9f3f733967b0800c
#
_entry.id   886386cc3fbbbf2a9f3f733967b0800c
#
_cell.length_a   1.000
_cell.length_b   1.000
_cell.length_c   1.000
_cell.angle_alpha   90.00
_cell.angle_beta   90.00
_cell.angle_gamma   90.00
#
_symmetry.space_group_name_H-M   'P 1'
#
loop_
_entity.id
_entity.type
_entity.pdbx_description
1 polymer ?
#
loop_
_entity_poly.entity_id
_entity_poly.type
_entity_poly.pdbx_seq_one_letter_code
_entity_poly.pdbx_strand_id
1 'polypeptide(L)' 'MMNIKLTSEYVTLGQLLKMADFIQSGGEAKFAVKELFIKVNGERENRRGRKLYPGDVIIIEGKKISLS' A
#
# COMPACT_ATOMS: atom_id res chain seq x y z
N MET A 1 3.43 -12.27 6.49
CA MET A 1 3.09 -11.91 5.11
C MET A 1 1.58 -11.83 4.95
N MET A 2 1.12 -10.78 4.30
CA MET A 2 -0.31 -10.58 4.09
C MET A 2 -0.60 -10.71 2.58
N ASN A 3 -1.69 -11.35 2.24
CA ASN A 3 -2.11 -11.47 0.86
C ASN A 3 -3.49 -10.82 0.73
N ILE A 4 -3.59 -9.82 -0.15
CA ILE A 4 -4.85 -9.11 -0.36
C ILE A 4 -5.30 -9.34 -1.79
N LYS A 5 -6.53 -9.87 -1.92
CA LYS A 5 -7.12 -10.07 -3.23
C LYS A 5 -7.89 -8.81 -3.64
N LEU A 6 -7.53 -8.25 -4.79
CA LEU A 6 -8.21 -7.07 -5.28
C LEU A 6 -9.53 -7.43 -5.93
N THR A 7 -10.54 -6.60 -5.70
CA THR A 7 -11.86 -6.76 -6.34
C THR A 7 -12.04 -5.78 -7.48
N SER A 8 -11.03 -4.95 -7.73
CA SER A 8 -11.04 -3.97 -8.80
C SER A 8 -9.74 -4.12 -9.59
N GLU A 9 -9.63 -3.39 -10.69
CA GLU A 9 -8.45 -3.45 -11.55
C GLU A 9 -7.17 -3.06 -10.80
N TYR A 10 -7.27 -2.08 -9.91
CA TYR A 10 -6.14 -1.63 -9.11
C TYR A 10 -6.64 -0.97 -7.83
N VAL A 11 -5.72 -0.74 -6.89
CA VAL A 11 -5.97 0.13 -5.74
C VAL A 11 -4.82 1.13 -5.66
N THR A 12 -5.04 2.26 -5.02
CA THR A 12 -3.95 3.20 -4.79
C THR A 12 -3.22 2.81 -3.50
N LEU A 13 -1.98 3.31 -3.37
CA LEU A 13 -1.20 3.04 -2.16
C LEU A 13 -1.93 3.54 -0.91
N GLY A 14 -2.57 4.72 -1.00
CA GLY A 14 -3.35 5.22 0.13
C GLY A 14 -4.50 4.29 0.50
N GLN A 15 -5.19 3.72 -0.49
CA GLN A 15 -6.25 2.77 -0.23
C GLN A 15 -5.70 1.48 0.41
N LEU A 16 -4.54 1.04 -0.05
CA LEU A 16 -3.91 -0.15 0.53
C LEU A 16 -3.56 0.04 1.99
N LEU A 17 -3.05 1.21 2.36
CA LEU A 17 -2.72 1.52 3.75
C LEU A 17 -3.94 1.38 4.64
N LYS A 18 -5.11 1.81 4.15
CA LYS A 18 -6.35 1.68 4.90
C LYS A 18 -6.80 0.21 4.96
N MET A 19 -6.73 -0.49 3.83
CA MET A 19 -7.12 -1.89 3.76
C MET A 19 -6.27 -2.77 4.69
N ALA A 20 -5.00 -2.44 4.83
CA ALA A 20 -4.06 -3.20 5.65
C ALA A 20 -3.99 -2.68 7.09
N ASP A 21 -4.87 -1.78 7.46
CA ASP A 21 -5.01 -1.27 8.83
C ASP A 21 -3.84 -0.42 9.32
N PHE A 22 -3.08 0.16 8.43
CA PHE A 22 -2.04 1.11 8.84
C PHE A 22 -2.61 2.49 9.16
N ILE A 23 -3.75 2.81 8.58
CA ILE A 23 -4.45 4.08 8.83
C ILE A 23 -5.94 3.80 9.00
N GLN A 24 -6.64 4.73 9.66
CA GLN A 24 -8.07 4.59 9.93
C GLN A 24 -8.94 5.29 8.88
N SER A 25 -8.41 6.32 8.25
CA SER A 25 -9.18 7.08 7.27
C SER A 25 -8.30 7.49 6.10
N GLY A 26 -8.93 7.78 4.96
CA GLY A 26 -8.20 8.20 3.77
C GLY A 26 -7.42 9.49 3.94
N GLY A 27 -7.88 10.37 4.85
CA GLY A 27 -7.20 11.64 5.11
C GLY A 27 -5.83 11.49 5.75
N GLU A 28 -5.57 10.35 6.37
CA GLU A 28 -4.26 10.09 6.98
C GLU A 28 -3.22 9.65 5.96
N ALA A 29 -3.66 9.22 4.77
CA ALA A 29 -2.76 8.62 3.78
C ALA A 29 -1.65 9.56 3.34
N LYS A 30 -1.94 10.84 3.18
CA LYS A 30 -0.93 11.80 2.71
C LYS A 30 0.22 11.96 3.70
N PHE A 31 -0.04 11.75 4.97
CA PHE A 31 1.00 11.79 6.00
C PHE A 31 1.69 10.44 6.12
N ALA A 32 0.90 9.38 6.13
CA ALA A 32 1.43 8.03 6.31
C ALA A 32 2.42 7.63 5.21
N VAL A 33 2.15 7.98 3.95
CA VAL A 33 3.05 7.62 2.85
C VAL A 33 4.43 8.27 2.98
N LYS A 34 4.52 9.37 3.72
CA LYS A 34 5.79 10.04 3.95
C LYS A 34 6.48 9.56 5.21
N GLU A 35 5.73 9.17 6.21
CA GLU A 35 6.29 8.73 7.50
C GLU A 35 6.65 7.26 7.53
N LEU A 36 5.85 6.43 6.88
CA LEU A 36 6.10 4.98 6.87
C LEU A 36 7.17 4.63 5.82
N PHE A 37 7.95 3.60 6.14
CA PHE A 37 8.92 3.09 5.20
C PHE A 37 8.20 2.14 4.24
N ILE A 38 7.98 2.57 3.01
CA ILE A 38 7.19 1.83 2.03
C ILE A 38 8.01 1.56 0.79
N LYS A 39 7.99 0.32 0.33
CA LYS A 39 8.56 -0.08 -0.95
C LYS A 39 7.50 -0.78 -1.78
N VAL A 40 7.48 -0.46 -3.07
CA VAL A 40 6.63 -1.14 -4.06
C VAL A 40 7.56 -1.84 -5.03
N ASN A 41 7.48 -3.16 -5.07
CA ASN A 41 8.35 -3.99 -5.92
C ASN A 41 9.83 -3.63 -5.75
N GLY A 42 10.23 -3.40 -4.50
CA GLY A 42 11.62 -3.15 -4.15
C GLY A 42 12.07 -1.69 -4.22
N GLU A 43 11.21 -0.78 -4.65
CA GLU A 43 11.54 0.63 -4.76
C GLU A 43 10.76 1.48 -3.76
N ARG A 44 11.44 2.47 -3.16
CA ARG A 44 10.79 3.39 -2.22
C ARG A 44 9.65 4.13 -2.91
N GLU A 45 8.54 4.25 -2.20
CA GLU A 45 7.38 4.95 -2.73
C GLU A 45 6.77 5.81 -1.63
N ASN A 46 6.45 7.06 -1.97
CA ASN A 46 5.82 7.98 -1.03
C ASN A 46 4.63 8.73 -1.64
N ARG A 47 4.12 8.24 -2.76
CA ARG A 47 2.95 8.85 -3.40
C ARG A 47 1.71 8.04 -3.06
N ARG A 48 0.76 8.65 -2.37
CA ARG A 48 -0.49 7.96 -1.98
C ARG A 48 -1.33 7.56 -3.19
N GLY A 49 -1.16 8.25 -4.30
CA GLY A 49 -1.91 7.96 -5.52
C GLY A 49 -1.28 6.90 -6.43
N ARG A 50 -0.14 6.31 -6.02
CA ARG A 50 0.48 5.24 -6.81
C ARG A 50 -0.51 4.10 -7.00
N LYS A 51 -0.75 3.73 -8.26
CA LYS A 51 -1.63 2.60 -8.58
C LYS A 51 -0.90 1.29 -8.37
N LEU A 52 -1.56 0.36 -7.70
CA LEU A 52 -1.02 -0.96 -7.39
C LEU A 52 -1.93 -2.00 -8.01
N TYR A 53 -1.33 -2.99 -8.65
CA TYR A 53 -2.04 -4.00 -9.43
C TYR A 53 -1.83 -5.41 -8.86
N PRO A 54 -2.67 -6.38 -9.24
CA PRO A 54 -2.42 -7.77 -8.88
C PRO A 54 -1.03 -8.19 -9.34
N GLY A 55 -0.29 -8.84 -8.47
CA GLY A 55 1.09 -9.22 -8.73
C GLY A 55 2.12 -8.30 -8.10
N ASP A 56 1.70 -7.10 -7.70
CA ASP A 56 2.62 -6.19 -7.01
C ASP A 56 2.89 -6.67 -5.59
N VAL A 57 4.10 -6.40 -5.10
CA VAL A 57 4.51 -6.73 -3.74
C VAL A 57 4.89 -5.43 -3.04
N ILE A 58 4.23 -5.15 -1.94
CA ILE A 58 4.45 -3.93 -1.17
C ILE A 58 5.00 -4.31 0.19
N ILE A 59 6.03 -3.58 0.64
CA ILE A 59 6.59 -3.75 1.98
C ILE A 59 6.36 -2.45 2.73
N ILE A 60 5.68 -2.55 3.88
CA ILE A 60 5.36 -1.40 4.71
C ILE A 60 5.88 -1.68 6.11
N GLU A 61 6.85 -0.88 6.57
CA GLU A 61 7.47 -1.06 7.88
C GLU A 61 7.92 -2.49 8.11
N GLY A 62 8.50 -3.10 7.08
CA GLY A 62 9.00 -4.46 7.14
C GLY A 62 7.95 -5.54 6.93
N LYS A 63 6.68 -5.18 6.82
CA LYS A 63 5.60 -6.15 6.60
C LYS A 63 5.33 -6.29 5.12
N LYS A 64 5.37 -7.53 4.63
CA LYS A 64 5.17 -7.81 3.21
C LYS A 64 3.70 -8.05 2.88
N ILE A 65 3.22 -7.37 1.84
CA ILE A 65 1.86 -7.51 1.34
C ILE A 65 1.93 -7.88 -0.13
N SER A 66 1.30 -8.98 -0.49
CA SER A 66 1.18 -9.41 -1.88
C SER A 66 -0.23 -9.16 -2.37
N LEU A 67 -0.36 -8.62 -3.58
CA LEU A 67 -1.66 -8.37 -4.20
C LEU A 67 -1.96 -9.44 -5.24
N SER A 68 -3.21 -9.84 -5.29
CA SER A 68 -3.67 -10.84 -6.26
C SER A 68 -5.04 -10.51 -6.83
#